data_d45c31598ff4785ab44925fe76ff5f40
#
_entry.id   d45c31598ff4785ab44925fe76ff5f40
#
_cell.length_a   1.000
_cell.length_b   1.000
_cell.length_c   1.000
_cell.angle_alpha   90.00
_cell.angle_beta   90.00
_cell.angle_gamma   90.00
#
_symmetry.space_group_name_H-M   'P 1'
#
loop_
_entity.id
_entity.type
_entity.pdbx_description
1 polymer ?
#
loop_
_entity_poly.entity_id
_entity_poly.type
_entity_poly.pdbx_seq_one_letter_code
_entity_poly.pdbx_strand_id
1 'polypeptide(L)'
;AGQPTPAQFALIKAAKYSAVINLAVAQSVNALPNEAKIVTDLDMSYQHIPVPWDAPTASHVKEFFETMDLLRHQASPVLVHCAANYRASVFTYKYLTLRQGLSKEEATTPLLKEWLPQMDDNWKAIMALSLNDIE
;
A
#
# COMPACT_ATOMS: atom_id res chain seq x y z
N ALA A 1 0.45 6.35 0.67
CA ALA A 1 0.70 7.38 1.68
C ALA A 1 1.83 6.97 2.62
N GLY A 2 2.37 7.94 3.36
CA GLY A 2 3.27 7.67 4.48
C GLY A 2 2.48 7.33 5.73
N GLN A 3 3.17 7.11 6.85
CA GLN A 3 2.55 6.73 8.11
C GLN A 3 1.65 7.84 8.65
N PRO A 4 0.31 7.62 8.74
CA PRO A 4 -0.57 8.60 9.38
C PRO A 4 -0.39 8.63 10.90
N THR A 5 -0.65 9.79 11.49
CA THR A 5 -0.77 9.94 12.94
C THR A 5 -2.17 9.51 13.39
N PRO A 6 -2.39 9.29 14.71
CA PRO A 6 -3.74 9.01 15.20
C PRO A 6 -4.77 10.08 14.80
N ALA A 7 -4.40 11.36 14.87
CA ALA A 7 -5.28 12.46 14.46
C ALA A 7 -5.62 12.39 12.97
N GLN A 8 -4.64 12.01 12.13
CA GLN A 8 -4.86 11.86 10.70
C GLN A 8 -5.78 10.68 10.39
N PHE A 9 -5.73 9.58 11.14
CA PHE A 9 -6.68 8.48 10.96
C PHE A 9 -8.12 8.93 11.20
N ALA A 10 -8.35 9.79 12.18
CA ALA A 10 -9.67 10.35 12.42
C ALA A 10 -10.16 11.17 11.21
N LEU A 11 -9.26 11.95 10.60
CA LEU A 11 -9.58 12.72 9.39
C LEU A 11 -9.86 11.80 8.18
N ILE A 12 -9.12 10.70 8.07
CA ILE A 12 -9.33 9.69 7.03
C ILE A 12 -10.72 9.08 7.16
N LYS A 13 -11.13 8.74 8.38
CA LYS A 13 -12.49 8.24 8.63
C LYS A 13 -13.54 9.29 8.27
N ALA A 14 -13.30 10.54 8.64
CA ALA A 14 -14.22 11.64 8.31
C ALA A 14 -14.35 11.83 6.79
N ALA A 15 -13.33 11.49 6.01
CA ALA A 15 -13.34 11.51 4.55
C ALA A 15 -14.01 10.27 3.93
N LYS A 16 -14.66 9.44 4.74
CA LYS A 16 -15.45 8.27 4.29
C LYS A 16 -14.62 7.08 3.83
N TYR A 17 -13.37 6.97 4.26
CA TYR A 17 -12.59 5.75 4.03
C TYR A 17 -13.13 4.61 4.89
N SER A 18 -13.11 3.40 4.34
CA SER A 18 -13.65 2.21 5.02
C SER A 18 -12.58 1.24 5.50
N ALA A 19 -11.36 1.36 4.99
CA ALA A 19 -10.30 0.40 5.29
C ALA A 19 -8.92 1.03 5.16
N VAL A 20 -7.97 0.44 5.87
CA VAL A 20 -6.56 0.82 5.86
C VAL A 20 -5.71 -0.43 5.62
N ILE A 21 -4.79 -0.35 4.66
CA ILE A 21 -3.77 -1.38 4.44
C ILE A 21 -2.42 -0.76 4.80
N ASN A 22 -1.72 -1.39 5.74
CA ASN A 22 -0.39 -0.97 6.17
C ASN A 22 0.66 -1.93 5.60
N LEU A 23 1.55 -1.43 4.76
CA LEU A 23 2.64 -2.20 4.15
C LEU A 23 3.96 -2.07 4.91
N ALA A 24 4.02 -1.25 5.95
CA ALA A 24 5.24 -1.07 6.74
C ALA A 24 5.44 -2.22 7.71
N VAL A 25 6.70 -2.51 8.02
CA VAL A 25 7.01 -3.48 9.07
C VAL A 25 6.84 -2.83 10.45
N ALA A 26 6.59 -3.65 11.48
CA ALA A 26 6.37 -3.14 12.83
C ALA A 26 7.58 -2.41 13.42
N GLN A 27 8.77 -2.67 12.89
CA GLN A 27 10.02 -2.06 13.32
C GLN A 27 10.31 -0.71 12.65
N SER A 28 9.42 -0.23 11.77
CA SER A 28 9.59 1.08 11.13
C SER A 28 9.71 2.19 12.19
N VAL A 29 10.59 3.15 11.94
CA VAL A 29 10.92 4.21 12.93
C VAL A 29 9.67 4.97 13.39
N ASN A 30 8.75 5.24 12.47
CA ASN A 30 7.53 6.00 12.75
C ASN A 30 6.28 5.13 12.93
N ALA A 31 6.44 3.81 13.09
CA ALA A 31 5.31 2.89 13.26
C ALA A 31 4.56 3.19 14.56
N LEU A 32 3.23 3.04 14.50
CA LEU A 32 2.37 3.17 15.68
C LEU A 32 2.15 1.77 16.28
N PRO A 33 2.58 1.52 17.53
CA PRO A 33 2.44 0.19 18.12
C PRO A 33 1.00 -0.31 18.24
N ASN A 34 0.04 0.62 18.33
CA ASN A 34 -1.37 0.30 18.51
C ASN A 34 -2.22 0.70 17.30
N GLU A 35 -1.64 0.71 16.11
CA GLU A 35 -2.35 1.18 14.90
C GLU A 35 -3.61 0.38 14.62
N ALA A 36 -3.56 -0.94 14.76
CA ALA A 36 -4.74 -1.79 14.53
C ALA A 36 -5.92 -1.36 15.40
N LYS A 37 -5.66 -1.07 16.69
CA LYS A 37 -6.69 -0.63 17.61
C LYS A 37 -7.23 0.76 17.23
N ILE A 38 -6.33 1.70 16.88
CA ILE A 38 -6.73 3.03 16.46
C ILE A 38 -7.67 2.98 15.27
N VAL A 39 -7.32 2.20 14.25
CA VAL A 39 -8.10 2.08 13.01
C VAL A 39 -9.44 1.40 13.26
N THR A 40 -9.44 0.27 13.98
CA THR A 40 -10.68 -0.47 14.24
C THR A 40 -11.60 0.27 15.20
N ASP A 41 -11.08 1.04 16.14
CA ASP A 41 -11.89 1.89 17.02
C ASP A 41 -12.61 3.01 16.23
N LEU A 42 -12.13 3.33 15.03
CA LEU A 42 -12.77 4.28 14.11
C LEU A 42 -13.74 3.58 13.12
N ASP A 43 -14.07 2.32 13.35
CA ASP A 43 -14.93 1.53 12.47
C ASP A 43 -14.38 1.39 11.04
N MET A 44 -13.07 1.31 10.90
CA MET A 44 -12.42 0.96 9.64
C MET A 44 -11.78 -0.42 9.74
N SER A 45 -11.80 -1.17 8.65
CA SER A 45 -11.08 -2.44 8.54
C SER A 45 -9.58 -2.17 8.51
N TYR A 46 -8.79 -3.03 9.15
CA TYR A 46 -7.34 -2.89 9.17
C TYR A 46 -6.67 -4.17 8.68
N GLN A 47 -5.78 -4.04 7.69
CA GLN A 47 -4.98 -5.14 7.17
C GLN A 47 -3.51 -4.75 7.23
N HIS A 48 -2.71 -5.58 7.88
CA HIS A 48 -1.26 -5.37 7.95
C HIS A 48 -0.57 -6.40 7.07
N ILE A 49 0.09 -5.93 6.02
CA ILE A 49 0.88 -6.76 5.10
C ILE A 49 2.32 -6.26 5.19
N PRO A 50 3.11 -6.73 6.17
CA PRO A 50 4.46 -6.20 6.36
C PRO A 50 5.36 -6.58 5.20
N VAL A 51 5.84 -5.58 4.48
CA VAL A 51 6.73 -5.73 3.34
C VAL A 51 8.13 -5.25 3.74
N PRO A 52 9.11 -6.13 3.90
CA PRO A 52 10.47 -5.71 4.22
C PRO A 52 11.03 -4.84 3.11
N TRP A 53 11.68 -3.74 3.50
CA TRP A 53 12.25 -2.80 2.53
C TRP A 53 13.30 -3.44 1.64
N ASP A 54 14.12 -4.32 2.21
CA ASP A 54 15.25 -4.96 1.52
C ASP A 54 14.91 -6.36 0.95
N ALA A 55 13.68 -6.81 1.12
CA ALA A 55 13.27 -8.16 0.66
C ALA A 55 11.79 -8.23 0.26
N PRO A 56 11.31 -7.33 -0.62
CA PRO A 56 9.95 -7.46 -1.15
C PRO A 56 9.87 -8.68 -2.07
N THR A 57 8.73 -9.36 -2.09
CA THR A 57 8.53 -10.56 -2.90
C THR A 57 7.23 -10.52 -3.69
N ALA A 58 7.12 -11.39 -4.68
CA ALA A 58 5.87 -11.58 -5.43
C ALA A 58 4.72 -12.02 -4.52
N SER A 59 5.01 -12.80 -3.46
CA SER A 59 4.01 -13.22 -2.49
C SER A 59 3.40 -12.04 -1.75
N HIS A 60 4.19 -11.03 -1.40
CA HIS A 60 3.67 -9.81 -0.79
C HIS A 60 2.72 -9.08 -1.73
N VAL A 61 3.08 -8.99 -3.01
CA VAL A 61 2.24 -8.33 -4.02
C VAL A 61 0.94 -9.11 -4.20
N LYS A 62 1.01 -10.44 -4.23
CA LYS A 62 -0.17 -11.31 -4.34
C LYS A 62 -1.12 -11.08 -3.17
N GLU A 63 -0.59 -11.08 -1.95
CA GLU A 63 -1.40 -10.85 -0.75
C GLU A 63 -2.08 -9.48 -0.81
N PHE A 64 -1.35 -8.46 -1.25
CA PHE A 64 -1.92 -7.13 -1.43
C PHE A 64 -3.04 -7.13 -2.46
N PHE A 65 -2.84 -7.79 -3.61
CA PHE A 65 -3.86 -7.88 -4.65
C PHE A 65 -5.12 -8.58 -4.15
N GLU A 66 -4.97 -9.70 -3.44
CA GLU A 66 -6.12 -10.43 -2.88
C GLU A 66 -6.88 -9.57 -1.86
N THR A 67 -6.16 -8.86 -1.01
CA THR A 67 -6.77 -7.96 -0.03
C THR A 67 -7.51 -6.82 -0.70
N MET A 68 -6.91 -6.19 -1.70
CA MET A 68 -7.56 -5.11 -2.45
C MET A 68 -8.80 -5.62 -3.19
N ASP A 69 -8.72 -6.79 -3.80
CA ASP A 69 -9.86 -7.37 -4.53
C ASP A 69 -11.05 -7.59 -3.59
N LEU A 70 -10.81 -7.99 -2.35
CA LEU A 70 -11.88 -8.13 -1.35
C LEU A 70 -12.44 -6.78 -0.92
N LEU A 71 -11.57 -5.80 -0.66
CA LEU A 71 -11.98 -4.50 -0.14
C LEU A 71 -12.67 -3.62 -1.18
N ARG A 72 -12.33 -3.77 -2.46
CA ARG A 72 -12.92 -2.94 -3.52
C ARG A 72 -14.42 -3.22 -3.74
N HIS A 73 -14.95 -4.30 -3.22
CA HIS A 73 -16.40 -4.56 -3.25
C HIS A 73 -17.17 -3.59 -2.36
N GLN A 74 -16.49 -2.93 -1.43
CA GLN A 74 -17.06 -1.85 -0.65
C GLN A 74 -17.04 -0.57 -1.48
N ALA A 75 -18.08 0.25 -1.37
CA ALA A 75 -18.20 1.47 -2.18
C ALA A 75 -17.27 2.61 -1.71
N SER A 76 -16.53 2.41 -0.63
CA SER A 76 -15.71 3.45 0.00
C SER A 76 -14.23 3.26 -0.33
N PRO A 77 -13.44 4.34 -0.37
CA PRO A 77 -12.02 4.23 -0.67
C PRO A 77 -11.23 3.52 0.43
N VAL A 78 -10.10 2.95 0.04
CA VAL A 78 -9.15 2.25 0.90
C VAL A 78 -7.87 3.07 0.96
N LEU A 79 -7.35 3.29 2.17
CA LEU A 79 -6.04 3.94 2.35
C LEU A 79 -4.94 2.89 2.32
N VAL A 80 -3.94 3.08 1.47
CA VAL A 80 -2.73 2.24 1.44
C VAL A 80 -1.57 3.09 1.92
N HIS A 81 -0.88 2.65 2.96
CA HIS A 81 0.28 3.38 3.47
C HIS A 81 1.44 2.46 3.84
N CYS A 82 2.61 3.06 3.99
CA CYS A 82 3.79 2.45 4.56
C CYS A 82 4.46 3.49 5.46
N ALA A 83 5.80 3.48 5.60
CA ALA A 83 6.47 4.48 6.44
C ALA A 83 6.59 5.84 5.74
N ALA A 84 7.03 5.84 4.46
CA ALA A 84 7.31 7.08 3.71
C ALA A 84 6.77 7.06 2.28
N ASN A 85 5.74 6.28 2.02
CA ASN A 85 5.03 6.20 0.74
C ASN A 85 5.77 5.47 -0.41
N TYR A 86 6.97 4.97 -0.21
CA TYR A 86 7.69 4.27 -1.29
C TYR A 86 7.07 2.92 -1.63
N ARG A 87 6.91 2.04 -0.64
CA ARG A 87 6.27 0.72 -0.83
C ARG A 87 4.84 0.85 -1.28
N ALA A 88 4.09 1.78 -0.67
CA ALA A 88 2.70 2.04 -1.04
C ALA A 88 2.59 2.49 -2.49
N SER A 89 3.51 3.33 -2.98
CA SER A 89 3.50 3.81 -4.36
C SER A 89 3.73 2.67 -5.36
N VAL A 90 4.68 1.78 -5.09
CA VAL A 90 4.94 0.64 -6.00
C VAL A 90 3.78 -0.34 -5.99
N PHE A 91 3.30 -0.75 -4.83
CA PHE A 91 2.22 -1.74 -4.73
C PHE A 91 0.92 -1.22 -5.35
N THR A 92 0.60 0.04 -5.09
CA THR A 92 -0.58 0.69 -5.71
C THR A 92 -0.41 0.78 -7.22
N TYR A 93 0.77 1.18 -7.71
CA TYR A 93 1.07 1.20 -9.14
C TYR A 93 0.84 -0.17 -9.78
N LYS A 94 1.34 -1.24 -9.16
CA LYS A 94 1.17 -2.61 -9.67
C LYS A 94 -0.30 -2.98 -9.74
N TYR A 95 -1.07 -2.68 -8.70
CA TYR A 95 -2.49 -2.98 -8.67
C TYR A 95 -3.25 -2.21 -9.75
N LEU A 96 -3.00 -0.91 -9.86
CA LEU A 96 -3.69 -0.05 -10.82
C LEU A 96 -3.39 -0.45 -12.26
N THR A 97 -2.15 -0.82 -12.58
CA THR A 97 -1.78 -1.20 -13.95
C THR A 97 -2.19 -2.62 -14.30
N LEU A 98 -2.03 -3.58 -13.38
CA LEU A 98 -2.27 -4.99 -13.67
C LEU A 98 -3.71 -5.44 -13.44
N ARG A 99 -4.41 -4.85 -12.45
CA ARG A 99 -5.80 -5.22 -12.13
C ARG A 99 -6.81 -4.25 -12.67
N GLN A 100 -6.50 -2.94 -12.65
CA GLN A 100 -7.46 -1.91 -13.04
C GLN A 100 -7.29 -1.43 -14.47
N GLY A 101 -6.22 -1.84 -15.14
CA GLY A 101 -5.98 -1.48 -16.53
C GLY A 101 -5.60 -0.03 -16.78
N LEU A 102 -5.15 0.69 -15.75
CA LEU A 102 -4.68 2.06 -15.92
C LEU A 102 -3.36 2.08 -16.68
N SER A 103 -3.09 3.17 -17.39
CA SER A 103 -1.79 3.37 -18.05
C SER A 103 -0.69 3.59 -17.00
N LYS A 104 0.55 3.39 -17.42
CA LYS A 104 1.71 3.68 -16.56
C LYS A 104 1.71 5.13 -16.09
N GLU A 105 1.38 6.05 -16.98
CA GLU A 105 1.33 7.49 -16.67
C GLU A 105 0.29 7.81 -15.61
N GLU A 106 -0.89 7.22 -15.72
CA GLU A 106 -1.98 7.43 -14.76
C GLU A 106 -1.65 6.87 -13.37
N ALA A 107 -0.90 5.76 -13.32
CA ALA A 107 -0.60 5.06 -12.07
C ALA A 107 0.69 5.54 -11.39
N THR A 108 1.53 6.31 -12.09
CA THR A 108 2.82 6.75 -11.55
C THR A 108 2.66 8.05 -10.77
N THR A 109 2.92 7.99 -9.46
CA THR A 109 2.93 9.18 -8.61
C THR A 109 4.22 9.99 -8.83
N PRO A 110 4.24 11.28 -8.46
CA PRO A 110 5.49 12.06 -8.53
C PRO A 110 6.64 11.43 -7.75
N LEU A 111 6.36 10.87 -6.57
CA LEU A 111 7.37 10.18 -5.76
C LEU A 111 7.95 8.99 -6.50
N LEU A 112 7.12 8.16 -7.10
CA LEU A 112 7.57 6.99 -7.85
C LEU A 112 8.40 7.39 -9.06
N LYS A 113 7.99 8.43 -9.77
CA LYS A 113 8.71 8.95 -10.93
C LYS A 113 10.13 9.39 -10.57
N GLU A 114 10.30 10.08 -9.45
CA GLU A 114 11.62 10.51 -8.98
C GLU A 114 12.48 9.32 -8.53
N TRP A 115 11.85 8.33 -7.92
CA TRP A 115 12.58 7.19 -7.36
C TRP A 115 13.04 6.20 -8.42
N LEU A 116 12.27 5.99 -9.49
CA LEU A 116 12.57 4.98 -10.51
C LEU A 116 14.03 4.96 -11.01
N PRO A 117 14.66 6.11 -11.33
CA PRO A 117 16.05 6.09 -11.78
C PRO A 117 17.05 5.63 -10.73
N GLN A 118 16.70 5.69 -9.45
CA GLN A 118 17.56 5.37 -8.31
C GLN A 118 17.18 4.06 -7.62
N MET A 119 16.13 3.41 -8.12
CA MET A 119 15.57 2.21 -7.49
C MET A 119 16.58 1.07 -7.50
N ASP A 120 16.67 0.34 -6.37
CA ASP A 120 17.55 -0.82 -6.28
C ASP A 120 16.99 -2.01 -7.05
N ASP A 121 17.80 -3.07 -7.18
CA ASP A 121 17.43 -4.24 -7.97
C ASP A 121 16.24 -5.00 -7.37
N ASN A 122 16.10 -5.03 -6.04
CA ASN A 122 14.98 -5.69 -5.38
C ASN A 122 13.65 -5.06 -5.79
N TRP A 123 13.59 -3.73 -5.77
CA TRP A 123 12.36 -3.00 -6.14
C TRP A 123 12.15 -2.96 -7.65
N LYS A 124 13.23 -2.92 -8.44
CA LYS A 124 13.11 -3.06 -9.90
C LYS A 124 12.50 -4.40 -10.28
N ALA A 125 12.86 -5.46 -9.57
CA ALA A 125 12.27 -6.79 -9.79
C ALA A 125 10.77 -6.81 -9.51
N ILE A 126 10.32 -6.12 -8.46
CA ILE A 126 8.88 -5.98 -8.17
C ILE A 126 8.19 -5.22 -9.30
N MET A 127 8.78 -4.12 -9.76
CA MET A 127 8.21 -3.33 -10.87
C MET A 127 8.06 -4.15 -12.14
N ALA A 128 8.97 -5.11 -12.36
CA ALA A 128 9.00 -5.94 -13.57
C ALA A 128 8.05 -7.14 -13.52
N LEU A 129 7.43 -7.45 -12.36
CA LEU A 129 6.52 -8.59 -12.25
C LEU A 129 5.32 -8.43 -13.18
N SER A 130 5.00 -9.51 -13.91
CA SER A 130 3.75 -9.60 -14.67
C SER A 130 2.64 -10.18 -13.80
N LEU A 131 1.41 -10.14 -14.28
CA LEU A 131 0.28 -10.74 -13.57
C LEU A 131 0.50 -12.25 -13.33
N ASN A 132 1.08 -12.95 -14.31
CA ASN A 132 1.40 -14.37 -14.18
C ASN A 132 2.43 -14.64 -13.08
N ASP A 133 3.37 -13.74 -12.88
CA ASP A 133 4.39 -13.87 -11.82
C ASP A 133 3.79 -13.74 -10.43
N ILE A 134 2.71 -12.98 -10.32
CA ILE A 134 2.05 -12.69 -9.04
C ILE A 134 1.03 -13.78 -8.71
N GLU A 135 0.33 -14.27 -9.70
CA GLU A 135 -0.65 -15.35 -9.56
C GLU A 135 -0.02 -16.72 -9.76
#